data_540e9fd9d059cae582b5978b38ffb425
#
_entry.id   540e9fd9d059cae582b5978b38ffb425
#
_cell.length_a   1.000
_cell.length_b   1.000
_cell.length_c   1.000
_cell.angle_alpha   90.00
_cell.angle_beta   90.00
_cell.angle_gamma   90.00
#
_symmetry.space_group_name_H-M   'P 1'
#
loop_
_entity.id
_entity.type
_entity.pdbx_description
1 polymer ?
#
loop_
_entity_poly.entity_id
_entity_poly.type
_entity_poly.pdbx_seq_one_letter_code
_entity_poly.pdbx_strand_id
1 'polypeptide(L)'
;MATVQIPPVLRAAVGGEKVIQADGETLGALLDNLYDRYPALREQLQPGADRLSRHVNMYVDDEDARTLQGANTHIRPETTVIILPAMAGGVSD
;
A
#
# COMPACT_ATOMS: atom_id res chain seq x y z
N MET A 1 -5.12 14.23 -3.80
CA MET A 1 -4.36 13.20 -3.10
C MET A 1 -5.28 12.05 -2.76
N ALA A 2 -4.79 10.85 -2.91
CA ALA A 2 -5.56 9.68 -2.51
C ALA A 2 -5.32 9.36 -1.04
N THR A 3 -6.26 8.66 -0.44
CA THR A 3 -6.19 8.27 0.97
C THR A 3 -5.63 6.86 1.08
N VAL A 4 -4.65 6.67 1.96
CA VAL A 4 -4.06 5.35 2.21
C VAL A 4 -4.30 4.99 3.66
N GLN A 5 -4.96 3.85 3.90
CA GLN A 5 -5.20 3.36 5.25
C GLN A 5 -4.10 2.38 5.63
N ILE A 6 -3.51 2.60 6.80
CA ILE A 6 -2.35 1.86 7.27
C ILE A 6 -2.76 0.89 8.37
N PRO A 7 -2.44 -0.40 8.25
CA PRO A 7 -2.80 -1.36 9.29
C PRO A 7 -1.96 -1.14 10.55
N PRO A 8 -2.46 -1.59 11.71
CA PRO A 8 -1.74 -1.36 12.98
C PRO A 8 -0.29 -1.82 12.95
N VAL A 9 0.00 -2.95 12.30
CA VAL A 9 1.35 -3.49 12.31
C VAL A 9 2.36 -2.63 11.57
N LEU A 10 1.89 -1.71 10.73
CA LEU A 10 2.77 -0.85 9.94
C LEU A 10 2.77 0.59 10.41
N ARG A 11 1.94 0.95 11.39
CA ARG A 11 1.81 2.36 11.80
C ARG A 11 3.09 2.94 12.35
N ALA A 12 3.89 2.13 13.04
CA ALA A 12 5.16 2.63 13.57
C ALA A 12 6.09 3.09 12.45
N ALA A 13 5.99 2.48 11.27
CA ALA A 13 6.83 2.85 10.14
C ALA A 13 6.40 4.16 9.49
N VAL A 14 5.21 4.66 9.82
CA VAL A 14 4.67 5.88 9.24
C VAL A 14 4.32 6.91 10.33
N GLY A 15 5.09 6.92 11.40
CA GLY A 15 4.90 7.92 12.45
C GLY A 15 3.64 7.72 13.28
N GLY A 16 3.07 6.53 13.27
CA GLY A 16 1.87 6.23 14.05
C GLY A 16 0.58 6.60 13.35
N GLU A 17 0.64 7.06 12.11
CA GLU A 17 -0.56 7.50 11.39
C GLU A 17 -1.42 6.32 10.96
N LYS A 18 -2.72 6.47 11.13
CA LYS A 18 -3.68 5.46 10.66
C LYS A 18 -4.04 5.66 9.19
N VAL A 19 -3.99 6.90 8.75
CA VAL A 19 -4.39 7.29 7.39
C VAL A 19 -3.37 8.32 6.90
N ILE A 20 -2.94 8.15 5.67
CA ILE A 20 -1.97 9.04 5.05
C ILE A 20 -2.50 9.47 3.69
N GLN A 21 -2.27 10.72 3.33
CA GLN A 21 -2.56 11.22 1.98
C GLN A 21 -1.31 11.05 1.13
N ALA A 22 -1.47 10.55 -0.08
CA ALA A 22 -0.34 10.35 -0.98
C ALA A 22 -0.74 10.68 -2.41
N ASP A 23 0.23 11.12 -3.20
CA ASP A 23 0.02 11.49 -4.58
C ASP A 23 0.50 10.40 -5.52
N GLY A 24 -0.18 10.29 -6.66
CA GLY A 24 0.21 9.38 -7.72
C GLY A 24 -0.96 9.13 -8.63
N GLU A 25 -0.71 9.07 -9.93
CA GLU A 25 -1.76 8.76 -10.89
C GLU A 25 -1.96 7.27 -11.04
N THR A 26 -1.01 6.48 -10.61
CA THR A 26 -1.12 5.04 -10.58
C THR A 26 -0.74 4.56 -9.18
N LEU A 27 -1.11 3.32 -8.87
CA LEU A 27 -0.75 2.75 -7.59
C LEU A 27 0.77 2.73 -7.41
N GLY A 28 1.52 2.39 -8.46
CA GLY A 28 2.97 2.39 -8.38
C GLY A 28 3.54 3.76 -8.06
N ALA A 29 3.03 4.81 -8.70
CA ALA A 29 3.50 6.16 -8.43
C ALA A 29 3.15 6.59 -7.01
N LEU A 30 1.95 6.22 -6.54
CA LEU A 30 1.55 6.51 -5.17
C LEU A 30 2.44 5.80 -4.17
N LEU A 31 2.78 4.55 -4.44
CA LEU A 31 3.65 3.79 -3.55
C LEU A 31 5.07 4.35 -3.55
N ASP A 32 5.58 4.78 -4.70
CA ASP A 32 6.89 5.45 -4.75
C ASP A 32 6.90 6.68 -3.84
N ASN A 33 5.82 7.45 -3.86
CA ASN A 33 5.69 8.62 -3.01
C ASN A 33 5.72 8.22 -1.53
N LEU A 34 4.98 7.17 -1.18
CA LEU A 34 4.96 6.68 0.20
C LEU A 34 6.32 6.18 0.65
N TYR A 35 6.99 5.39 -0.19
CA TYR A 35 8.26 4.81 0.19
C TYR A 35 9.35 5.87 0.33
N ASP A 36 9.28 6.93 -0.47
CA ASP A 36 10.23 8.03 -0.34
C ASP A 36 10.02 8.79 0.96
N ARG A 37 8.77 8.97 1.36
CA ARG A 37 8.45 9.70 2.58
C ARG A 37 8.68 8.87 3.83
N TYR A 38 8.52 7.55 3.72
CA TYR A 38 8.62 6.64 4.86
C TYR A 38 9.54 5.46 4.50
N PRO A 39 10.86 5.68 4.57
CA PRO A 39 11.80 4.59 4.23
C PRO A 39 11.62 3.35 5.10
N ALA A 40 11.18 3.52 6.35
CA ALA A 40 10.95 2.37 7.21
C ALA A 40 9.83 1.48 6.68
N LEU A 41 8.83 2.09 6.05
CA LEU A 41 7.74 1.32 5.44
C LEU A 41 8.28 0.48 4.29
N ARG A 42 9.13 1.07 3.47
CA ARG A 42 9.74 0.34 2.37
C ARG A 42 10.57 -0.83 2.87
N GLU A 43 11.33 -0.63 3.94
CA GLU A 43 12.14 -1.71 4.51
C GLU A 43 11.28 -2.85 5.00
N GLN A 44 10.15 -2.54 5.64
CA GLN A 44 9.28 -3.58 6.15
C GLN A 44 8.56 -4.34 5.04
N LEU A 45 8.13 -3.65 4.00
CA LEU A 45 7.35 -4.26 2.95
C LEU A 45 8.21 -4.95 1.89
N GLN A 46 9.46 -4.53 1.75
CA GLN A 46 10.39 -5.10 0.77
C GLN A 46 9.74 -5.26 -0.60
N PRO A 47 9.29 -4.14 -1.21
CA PRO A 47 8.55 -4.22 -2.46
C PRO A 47 9.40 -4.75 -3.59
N GLY A 48 8.77 -5.46 -4.51
CA GLY A 48 9.43 -5.92 -5.71
C GLY A 48 9.52 -4.82 -6.75
N ALA A 49 9.89 -5.20 -7.97
CA ALA A 49 10.02 -4.25 -9.07
C ALA A 49 8.71 -3.56 -9.40
N ASP A 50 7.59 -4.20 -9.14
CA ASP A 50 6.26 -3.65 -9.35
C ASP A 50 5.76 -2.82 -8.17
N ARG A 51 6.60 -2.57 -7.16
CA ARG A 51 6.31 -1.81 -5.95
C ARG A 51 5.28 -2.49 -5.03
N LEU A 52 4.76 -3.64 -5.41
CA LEU A 52 3.87 -4.40 -4.55
C LEU A 52 4.68 -5.30 -3.63
N SER A 53 4.08 -5.68 -2.53
CA SER A 53 4.78 -6.46 -1.52
C SER A 53 4.08 -7.79 -1.33
N ARG A 54 4.86 -8.84 -1.05
CA ARG A 54 4.30 -10.14 -0.69
C ARG A 54 3.73 -10.12 0.72
N HIS A 55 4.14 -9.15 1.54
CA HIS A 55 3.78 -9.13 2.94
C HIS A 55 2.44 -8.47 3.20
N VAL A 56 1.88 -7.81 2.19
CA VAL A 56 0.59 -7.13 2.34
C VAL A 56 -0.24 -7.30 1.08
N ASN A 57 -1.54 -7.16 1.25
CA ASN A 57 -2.47 -7.01 0.14
C ASN A 57 -2.89 -5.55 0.09
N MET A 58 -3.01 -5.02 -1.11
CA MET A 58 -3.43 -3.63 -1.30
C MET A 58 -4.74 -3.62 -2.06
N TYR A 59 -5.71 -2.93 -1.49
CA TYR A 59 -7.04 -2.82 -2.08
C TYR A 59 -7.26 -1.39 -2.55
N VAL A 60 -7.69 -1.25 -3.79
CA VAL A 60 -8.00 0.04 -4.39
C VAL A 60 -9.53 0.09 -4.52
N ASP A 61 -10.16 0.94 -3.70
CA ASP A 61 -11.62 1.04 -3.63
C ASP A 61 -12.27 -0.33 -3.49
N ASP A 62 -11.76 -1.11 -2.52
CA ASP A 62 -12.30 -2.42 -2.15
C ASP A 62 -11.97 -3.55 -3.12
N GLU A 63 -11.13 -3.32 -4.12
CA GLU A 63 -10.70 -4.38 -5.02
C GLU A 63 -9.21 -4.63 -4.89
N ASP A 64 -8.83 -5.91 -4.80
CA ASP A 64 -7.42 -6.28 -4.72
C ASP A 64 -6.69 -5.76 -5.96
N ALA A 65 -5.62 -5.01 -5.74
CA ALA A 65 -4.87 -4.41 -6.84
C ALA A 65 -4.36 -5.46 -7.82
N ARG A 66 -4.06 -6.67 -7.34
CA ARG A 66 -3.57 -7.72 -8.22
C ARG A 66 -4.62 -8.22 -9.19
N THR A 67 -5.90 -8.06 -8.85
CA THR A 67 -6.99 -8.43 -9.76
C THR A 67 -7.34 -7.27 -10.70
N LEU A 68 -6.75 -6.11 -10.47
CA LEU A 68 -6.88 -4.96 -11.36
C LEU A 68 -5.65 -4.92 -12.27
N GLN A 69 -4.87 -3.86 -12.20
CA GLN A 69 -3.69 -3.72 -13.04
C GLN A 69 -2.41 -3.59 -12.21
N GLY A 70 -2.44 -4.07 -10.98
CA GLY A 70 -1.27 -4.00 -10.11
C GLY A 70 -0.79 -2.57 -9.96
N ALA A 71 0.51 -2.35 -10.15
CA ALA A 71 1.09 -1.02 -10.02
C ALA A 71 0.56 -0.03 -11.06
N ASN A 72 -0.01 -0.52 -12.16
CA ASN A 72 -0.57 0.34 -13.19
C ASN A 72 -2.03 0.71 -12.95
N THR A 73 -2.61 0.26 -11.84
CA THR A 73 -3.97 0.60 -11.47
C THR A 73 -4.10 2.11 -11.34
N HIS A 74 -5.08 2.69 -12.01
CA HIS A 74 -5.28 4.13 -12.00
C HIS A 74 -5.80 4.59 -10.64
N ILE A 75 -5.23 5.68 -10.15
CA ILE A 75 -5.60 6.25 -8.84
C ILE A 75 -6.15 7.65 -9.05
N ARG A 76 -7.28 7.94 -8.43
CA ARG A 76 -7.91 9.25 -8.48
C ARG A 76 -7.79 9.93 -7.12
N PRO A 77 -8.01 11.24 -7.04
CA PRO A 77 -7.94 11.93 -5.75
C PRO A 77 -8.89 11.38 -4.70
N GLU A 78 -10.03 10.85 -5.12
CA GLU A 78 -11.03 10.31 -4.19
C GLU A 78 -10.80 8.82 -3.88
N THR A 79 -9.80 8.20 -4.48
CA THR A 79 -9.54 6.77 -4.28
C THR A 79 -9.03 6.52 -2.86
N THR A 80 -9.48 5.41 -2.29
CA THR A 80 -8.97 4.92 -1.01
C THR A 80 -8.18 3.65 -1.26
N VAL A 81 -6.93 3.64 -0.80
CA VAL A 81 -6.08 2.46 -0.85
C VAL A 81 -5.97 1.91 0.56
N ILE A 82 -6.27 0.63 0.73
CA ILE A 82 -6.18 -0.03 2.02
C ILE A 82 -5.04 -1.04 1.96
N ILE A 83 -4.13 -0.95 2.91
CA ILE A 83 -3.03 -1.89 3.04
C ILE A 83 -3.39 -2.87 4.15
N LEU A 84 -3.44 -4.15 3.82
CA LEU A 84 -3.78 -5.19 4.80
C LEU A 84 -2.66 -6.22 4.85
N PRO A 85 -2.29 -6.69 6.05
CA PRO A 85 -1.27 -7.73 6.17
C PRO A 85 -1.72 -8.98 5.42
N ALA A 86 -0.78 -9.63 4.75
CA ALA A 86 -1.06 -10.89 4.06
C ALA A 86 -0.94 -12.03 5.04
N MET A 87 -1.84 -12.07 5.99
CA MET A 87 -1.75 -13.02 7.09
C MET A 87 -2.09 -14.44 6.70
N ALA A 88 -2.81 -14.57 5.63
CA ALA A 88 -3.27 -15.89 5.25
C ALA A 88 -2.14 -16.87 5.06
N GLY A 89 -1.04 -16.40 4.55
CA GLY A 89 0.08 -17.28 4.35
C GLY A 89 0.62 -17.85 5.63
N GLY A 90 0.55 -17.10 6.68
CA GLY A 90 1.06 -17.57 7.94
C GLY A 90 0.09 -18.45 8.66
N VAL A 91 -1.13 -18.38 8.29
CA VAL A 91 -2.13 -19.06 9.04
C VAL A 91 -2.41 -20.42 8.54
N SER A 92 -2.43 -20.51 7.39
CA SER A 92 -2.90 -21.71 6.89
C SER A 92 -2.19 -22.86 7.34
N ASP A 93 -2.25 -22.49 7.78
CA ASP A 93 -1.99 -23.44 8.11
C ASP A 93 -1.99 -24.05 8.17
#